data_6b468b40ad5c1b4cef3d5b9adc693570
#
_entry.id   6b468b40ad5c1b4cef3d5b9adc693570
#
_cell.length_a   1.000
_cell.length_b   1.000
_cell.length_c   1.000
_cell.angle_alpha   90.00
_cell.angle_beta   90.00
_cell.angle_gamma   90.00
#
_symmetry.space_group_name_H-M   'P 1'
#
loop_
_entity.id
_entity.type
_entity.pdbx_description
1 polymer ?
#
loop_
_entity_poly.entity_id
_entity_poly.type
_entity_poly.pdbx_seq_one_letter_code
_entity_poly.pdbx_strand_id
1 'polypeptide(L)'
;MGIYAITGASSGIGAAIGRQLKAQGHYVINISRRAAAEDAADVNISADLAMKAERGRVLEALYAAAPDGLDGFVSCSGVGPTQPADVIVSINYFAAREMTEGAYPLVEKKKGVILVVSSNSATLPQLNTELVDIMLNQNDEDAAVAYGKTLEGPAKYQAYQASKNAIARWVRRWSGSWAARGVRMNTIAPGATQTELMDQGVADPDFSANMINYPIPCCITPASSCLLMILPRLLCFC
;
A
#
# COMPACT_ATOMS: atom_id res chain seq x y z
N MET A 1 -22.30 4.78 9.94
CA MET A 1 -21.78 4.17 8.69
C MET A 1 -20.71 5.11 8.13
N GLY A 2 -19.46 4.68 8.02
CA GLY A 2 -18.36 5.45 7.42
C GLY A 2 -18.09 5.00 5.99
N ILE A 3 -17.41 5.84 5.21
CA ILE A 3 -17.00 5.56 3.83
C ILE A 3 -15.47 5.40 3.78
N TYR A 4 -15.01 4.27 3.28
CA TYR A 4 -13.59 3.93 3.20
C TYR A 4 -13.19 3.59 1.76
N ALA A 5 -12.04 4.08 1.31
CA ALA A 5 -11.48 3.67 0.04
C ALA A 5 -10.17 2.90 0.27
N ILE A 6 -9.99 1.81 -0.48
CA ILE A 6 -8.86 0.90 -0.34
C ILE A 6 -8.24 0.66 -1.70
N THR A 7 -6.97 0.97 -1.89
CA THR A 7 -6.26 0.47 -3.06
C THR A 7 -5.85 -0.99 -2.81
N GLY A 8 -6.23 -1.89 -3.72
CA GLY A 8 -5.88 -3.31 -3.60
C GLY A 8 -6.81 -4.16 -2.72
N ALA A 9 -8.11 -3.80 -2.60
CA ALA A 9 -9.07 -4.62 -1.85
C ALA A 9 -9.52 -5.90 -2.57
N SER A 10 -9.00 -6.20 -3.75
CA SER A 10 -9.36 -7.41 -4.50
C SER A 10 -8.70 -8.68 -3.96
N SER A 11 -7.65 -8.59 -3.14
CA SER A 11 -6.95 -9.75 -2.57
C SER A 11 -6.16 -9.41 -1.30
N GLY A 12 -5.62 -10.43 -0.64
CA GLY A 12 -4.68 -10.31 0.47
C GLY A 12 -5.13 -9.42 1.62
N ILE A 13 -4.22 -8.58 2.09
CA ILE A 13 -4.44 -7.67 3.24
C ILE A 13 -5.56 -6.67 2.94
N GLY A 14 -5.59 -6.09 1.73
CA GLY A 14 -6.63 -5.13 1.35
C GLY A 14 -8.03 -5.72 1.37
N ALA A 15 -8.22 -6.94 0.84
CA ALA A 15 -9.49 -7.64 0.89
C ALA A 15 -9.92 -7.97 2.33
N ALA A 16 -8.97 -8.37 3.18
CA ALA A 16 -9.27 -8.66 4.57
C ALA A 16 -9.69 -7.39 5.34
N ILE A 17 -9.06 -6.24 5.07
CA ILE A 17 -9.49 -4.93 5.61
C ILE A 17 -10.91 -4.60 5.12
N GLY A 18 -11.17 -4.75 3.82
CA GLY A 18 -12.48 -4.50 3.24
C GLY A 18 -13.59 -5.32 3.89
N ARG A 19 -13.38 -6.64 4.05
CA ARG A 19 -14.32 -7.52 4.74
C ARG A 19 -14.63 -7.08 6.17
N GLN A 20 -13.60 -6.70 6.92
CA GLN A 20 -13.80 -6.25 8.29
C GLN A 20 -14.58 -4.93 8.38
N LEU A 21 -14.29 -3.98 7.49
CA LEU A 21 -15.03 -2.72 7.43
C LEU A 21 -16.50 -2.97 7.04
N LYS A 22 -16.75 -3.82 6.05
CA LYS A 22 -18.12 -4.19 5.67
C LYS A 22 -18.85 -4.92 6.78
N ALA A 23 -18.21 -5.84 7.48
CA ALA A 23 -18.80 -6.53 8.63
C ALA A 23 -19.18 -5.56 9.78
N GLN A 24 -18.54 -4.39 9.85
CA GLN A 24 -18.87 -3.32 10.79
C GLN A 24 -19.92 -2.33 10.23
N GLY A 25 -20.48 -2.59 9.06
CA GLY A 25 -21.52 -1.76 8.44
C GLY A 25 -20.99 -0.51 7.74
N HIS A 26 -19.70 -0.48 7.37
CA HIS A 26 -19.12 0.61 6.59
C HIS A 26 -19.26 0.36 5.08
N TYR A 27 -19.22 1.45 4.31
CA TYR A 27 -19.22 1.43 2.85
C TYR A 27 -17.77 1.43 2.33
N VAL A 28 -17.44 0.50 1.45
CA VAL A 28 -16.07 0.27 0.98
C VAL A 28 -15.96 0.43 -0.53
N ILE A 29 -15.02 1.27 -0.96
CA ILE A 29 -14.65 1.50 -2.35
C ILE A 29 -13.32 0.80 -2.61
N ASN A 30 -13.29 -0.16 -3.54
CA ASN A 30 -12.07 -0.82 -4.01
C ASN A 30 -11.49 -0.06 -5.21
N ILE A 31 -10.18 0.13 -5.21
CA ILE A 31 -9.40 0.66 -6.34
C ILE A 31 -8.34 -0.37 -6.69
N SER A 32 -8.54 -1.14 -7.76
CA SER A 32 -7.57 -2.13 -8.22
C SER A 32 -7.89 -2.63 -9.62
N ARG A 33 -6.96 -3.37 -10.23
CA ARG A 33 -7.16 -3.97 -11.56
C ARG A 33 -8.30 -5.00 -11.60
N ARG A 34 -8.48 -5.73 -10.50
CA ARG A 34 -9.53 -6.75 -10.35
C ARG A 34 -10.63 -6.23 -9.43
N ALA A 35 -11.86 -6.59 -9.71
CA ALA A 35 -12.95 -6.34 -8.78
C ALA A 35 -12.70 -7.08 -7.46
N ALA A 36 -13.04 -6.45 -6.36
CA ALA A 36 -13.13 -7.11 -5.06
C ALA A 36 -14.43 -7.92 -4.99
N ALA A 37 -14.44 -8.96 -4.15
CA ALA A 37 -15.65 -9.70 -3.84
C ALA A 37 -16.67 -8.79 -3.11
N GLU A 38 -17.95 -9.09 -3.22
CA GLU A 38 -19.06 -8.31 -2.63
C GLU A 38 -18.94 -8.18 -1.10
N ASP A 39 -18.33 -9.16 -0.44
CA ASP A 39 -18.06 -9.12 1.00
C ASP A 39 -16.87 -8.22 1.37
N ALA A 40 -16.08 -7.75 0.39
CA ALA A 40 -14.90 -6.92 0.61
C ALA A 40 -15.05 -5.47 0.09
N ALA A 41 -15.94 -5.20 -0.88
CA ALA A 41 -16.21 -3.85 -1.34
C ALA A 41 -17.63 -3.72 -1.91
N ASP A 42 -18.19 -2.50 -1.84
CA ASP A 42 -19.48 -2.13 -2.41
C ASP A 42 -19.32 -1.57 -3.82
N VAL A 43 -18.23 -0.86 -4.08
CA VAL A 43 -17.91 -0.25 -5.39
C VAL A 43 -16.51 -0.65 -5.82
N ASN A 44 -16.36 -0.87 -7.12
CA ASN A 44 -15.08 -1.19 -7.75
C ASN A 44 -14.71 -0.11 -8.77
N ILE A 45 -13.59 0.56 -8.55
CA ILE A 45 -12.93 1.44 -9.51
C ILE A 45 -11.77 0.66 -10.13
N SER A 46 -11.94 0.23 -11.38
CA SER A 46 -10.92 -0.54 -12.08
C SER A 46 -9.79 0.37 -12.57
N ALA A 47 -8.54 0.03 -12.21
CA ALA A 47 -7.36 0.76 -12.65
C ALA A 47 -6.08 -0.05 -12.53
N ASP A 48 -5.14 0.16 -13.45
CA ASP A 48 -3.75 -0.22 -13.27
C ASP A 48 -2.94 0.96 -12.76
N LEU A 49 -2.64 0.96 -11.47
CA LEU A 49 -1.91 2.04 -10.81
C LEU A 49 -0.42 2.14 -11.22
N ALA A 50 0.13 1.12 -11.92
CA ALA A 50 1.43 1.25 -12.57
C ALA A 50 1.40 2.27 -13.71
N MET A 51 0.24 2.46 -14.33
CA MET A 51 0.04 3.42 -15.41
C MET A 51 -0.19 4.82 -14.83
N LYS A 52 0.82 5.69 -14.92
CA LYS A 52 0.76 7.07 -14.38
C LYS A 52 -0.47 7.84 -14.88
N ALA A 53 -0.83 7.68 -16.17
CA ALA A 53 -1.99 8.33 -16.77
C ALA A 53 -3.34 7.90 -16.15
N GLU A 54 -3.43 6.67 -15.60
CA GLU A 54 -4.65 6.15 -14.97
C GLU A 54 -4.91 6.78 -13.59
N ARG A 55 -3.88 7.20 -12.86
CA ARG A 55 -3.99 7.68 -11.48
C ARG A 55 -4.89 8.91 -11.36
N GLY A 56 -4.79 9.85 -12.29
CA GLY A 56 -5.68 11.04 -12.34
C GLY A 56 -7.14 10.65 -12.52
N ARG A 57 -7.44 9.79 -13.51
CA ARG A 57 -8.79 9.29 -13.78
C ARG A 57 -9.40 8.57 -12.57
N VAL A 58 -8.57 7.80 -11.86
CA VAL A 58 -8.99 7.08 -10.65
C VAL A 58 -9.36 8.05 -9.53
N LEU A 59 -8.59 9.12 -9.35
CA LEU A 59 -8.91 10.16 -8.37
C LEU A 59 -10.22 10.86 -8.70
N GLU A 60 -10.46 11.21 -9.98
CA GLU A 60 -11.75 11.77 -10.42
C GLU A 60 -12.92 10.82 -10.09
N ALA A 61 -12.77 9.53 -10.39
CA ALA A 61 -13.78 8.52 -10.06
C ALA A 61 -13.99 8.38 -8.55
N LEU A 62 -12.91 8.46 -7.74
CA LEU A 62 -12.99 8.42 -6.30
C LEU A 62 -13.73 9.65 -5.74
N TYR A 63 -13.46 10.84 -6.28
CA TYR A 63 -14.16 12.06 -5.88
C TYR A 63 -15.67 11.99 -6.22
N ALA A 64 -16.01 11.40 -7.36
CA ALA A 64 -17.41 11.18 -7.75
C ALA A 64 -18.10 10.15 -6.83
N ALA A 65 -17.38 9.10 -6.40
CA ALA A 65 -17.92 8.05 -5.53
C ALA A 65 -18.05 8.46 -4.05
N ALA A 66 -17.31 9.46 -3.60
CA ALA A 66 -17.31 9.95 -2.23
C ALA A 66 -17.31 11.49 -2.14
N PRO A 67 -18.33 12.18 -2.69
CA PRO A 67 -18.34 13.64 -2.77
C PRO A 67 -18.32 14.33 -1.42
N ASP A 68 -18.89 13.69 -0.39
CA ASP A 68 -18.96 14.20 0.98
C ASP A 68 -17.68 13.90 1.80
N GLY A 69 -16.72 13.18 1.22
CA GLY A 69 -15.44 12.83 1.84
C GLY A 69 -15.36 11.38 2.32
N LEU A 70 -14.17 11.01 2.79
CA LEU A 70 -13.81 9.67 3.26
C LEU A 70 -13.53 9.68 4.77
N ASP A 71 -14.09 8.73 5.49
CA ASP A 71 -13.72 8.45 6.88
C ASP A 71 -12.34 7.78 6.96
N GLY A 72 -11.93 7.07 5.88
CA GLY A 72 -10.59 6.55 5.78
C GLY A 72 -10.15 6.20 4.37
N PHE A 73 -8.82 6.25 4.18
CA PHE A 73 -8.15 5.80 2.96
C PHE A 73 -7.04 4.80 3.31
N VAL A 74 -7.03 3.66 2.63
CA VAL A 74 -6.02 2.62 2.81
C VAL A 74 -5.23 2.43 1.53
N SER A 75 -3.96 2.85 1.54
CA SER A 75 -3.02 2.58 0.45
C SER A 75 -2.39 1.20 0.66
N CYS A 76 -2.99 0.17 0.05
CA CYS A 76 -2.60 -1.23 0.22
C CYS A 76 -2.19 -1.91 -1.10
N SER A 77 -2.40 -1.28 -2.25
CA SER A 77 -1.86 -1.79 -3.52
C SER A 77 -0.34 -1.91 -3.45
N GLY A 78 0.16 -3.05 -3.90
CA GLY A 78 1.58 -3.31 -3.96
C GLY A 78 1.88 -4.61 -4.68
N VAL A 79 3.11 -4.75 -5.14
CA VAL A 79 3.62 -5.94 -5.80
C VAL A 79 4.90 -6.42 -5.13
N GLY A 80 5.16 -7.72 -5.21
CA GLY A 80 6.35 -8.35 -4.65
C GLY A 80 7.56 -8.29 -5.59
N PRO A 81 8.73 -8.76 -5.12
CA PRO A 81 9.97 -8.76 -5.90
C PRO A 81 9.98 -9.74 -7.07
N THR A 82 8.93 -10.55 -7.23
CA THR A 82 8.73 -11.39 -8.43
C THR A 82 8.38 -10.58 -9.67
N GLN A 83 7.93 -9.34 -9.49
CA GLN A 83 7.63 -8.42 -10.59
C GLN A 83 8.88 -7.67 -11.08
N PRO A 84 8.85 -7.09 -12.30
CA PRO A 84 9.90 -6.18 -12.77
C PRO A 84 10.14 -5.01 -11.78
N ALA A 85 11.40 -4.63 -11.58
CA ALA A 85 11.75 -3.66 -10.56
C ALA A 85 11.24 -2.23 -10.86
N ASP A 86 11.10 -1.87 -12.12
CA ASP A 86 10.46 -0.62 -12.57
C ASP A 86 8.97 -0.58 -12.20
N VAL A 87 8.25 -1.71 -12.34
CA VAL A 87 6.85 -1.84 -11.89
C VAL A 87 6.76 -1.76 -10.37
N ILE A 88 7.71 -2.36 -9.65
CA ILE A 88 7.76 -2.32 -8.19
C ILE A 88 7.86 -0.86 -7.70
N VAL A 89 8.80 -0.07 -8.22
CA VAL A 89 8.98 1.32 -7.77
C VAL A 89 7.77 2.18 -8.13
N SER A 90 7.21 2.00 -9.33
CA SER A 90 6.04 2.76 -9.79
C SER A 90 4.81 2.50 -8.92
N ILE A 91 4.49 1.25 -8.59
CA ILE A 91 3.31 0.90 -7.78
C ILE A 91 3.56 1.15 -6.29
N ASN A 92 4.67 0.60 -5.74
CA ASN A 92 4.85 0.55 -4.29
C ASN A 92 5.20 1.92 -3.69
N TYR A 93 5.74 2.84 -4.48
CA TYR A 93 6.06 4.19 -4.00
C TYR A 93 5.23 5.26 -4.70
N PHE A 94 5.37 5.46 -6.01
CA PHE A 94 4.76 6.61 -6.69
C PHE A 94 3.24 6.53 -6.69
N ALA A 95 2.65 5.41 -7.10
CA ALA A 95 1.20 5.26 -7.06
C ALA A 95 0.66 5.29 -5.63
N ALA A 96 1.33 4.63 -4.68
CA ALA A 96 0.92 4.65 -3.27
C ALA A 96 0.92 6.09 -2.71
N ARG A 97 1.96 6.88 -3.01
CA ARG A 97 2.06 8.27 -2.62
C ARG A 97 1.01 9.14 -3.30
N GLU A 98 0.94 9.12 -4.65
CA GLU A 98 0.02 9.97 -5.41
C GLU A 98 -1.45 9.71 -5.08
N MET A 99 -1.83 8.43 -4.93
CA MET A 99 -3.18 8.07 -4.52
C MET A 99 -3.49 8.54 -3.09
N THR A 100 -2.50 8.49 -2.20
CA THR A 100 -2.66 8.98 -0.83
C THR A 100 -2.79 10.51 -0.78
N GLU A 101 -1.93 11.23 -1.51
CA GLU A 101 -2.00 12.69 -1.63
C GLU A 101 -3.31 13.13 -2.28
N GLY A 102 -3.73 12.45 -3.35
CA GLY A 102 -4.97 12.76 -4.05
C GLY A 102 -6.24 12.45 -3.23
N ALA A 103 -6.21 11.43 -2.38
CA ALA A 103 -7.32 11.11 -1.48
C ALA A 103 -7.37 12.01 -0.23
N TYR A 104 -6.24 12.65 0.15
CA TYR A 104 -6.14 13.48 1.33
C TYR A 104 -7.26 14.52 1.47
N PRO A 105 -7.64 15.32 0.44
CA PRO A 105 -8.70 16.32 0.58
C PRO A 105 -10.06 15.71 0.94
N LEU A 106 -10.35 14.49 0.47
CA LEU A 106 -11.59 13.78 0.83
C LEU A 106 -11.55 13.32 2.29
N VAL A 107 -10.39 12.82 2.75
CA VAL A 107 -10.21 12.38 4.14
C VAL A 107 -10.21 13.58 5.09
N GLU A 108 -9.66 14.72 4.67
CA GLU A 108 -9.65 15.95 5.47
C GLU A 108 -11.06 16.49 5.76
N LYS A 109 -12.01 16.38 4.81
CA LYS A 109 -13.41 16.76 5.03
C LYS A 109 -14.02 16.08 6.25
N LYS A 110 -13.63 14.83 6.52
CA LYS A 110 -14.15 14.01 7.62
C LYS A 110 -13.22 13.96 8.85
N LYS A 111 -12.05 14.62 8.81
CA LYS A 111 -11.01 14.48 9.84
C LYS A 111 -10.64 13.00 10.06
N GLY A 112 -10.60 12.26 8.97
CA GLY A 112 -10.50 10.81 8.94
C GLY A 112 -9.09 10.27 9.14
N VAL A 113 -8.91 9.03 8.69
CA VAL A 113 -7.64 8.30 8.86
C VAL A 113 -7.06 7.86 7.53
N ILE A 114 -5.74 7.83 7.44
CA ILE A 114 -5.00 7.26 6.31
C ILE A 114 -4.07 6.17 6.83
N LEU A 115 -4.12 5.02 6.18
CA LEU A 115 -3.23 3.91 6.43
C LEU A 115 -2.44 3.59 5.16
N VAL A 116 -1.11 3.55 5.28
CA VAL A 116 -0.23 3.15 4.18
C VAL A 116 0.48 1.85 4.52
N VAL A 117 0.43 0.88 3.62
CA VAL A 117 1.03 -0.44 3.83
C VAL A 117 2.46 -0.48 3.30
N SER A 118 3.43 -0.50 4.23
CA SER A 118 4.84 -0.73 3.97
C SER A 118 5.16 -2.24 4.04
N SER A 119 6.28 -2.60 4.63
CA SER A 119 6.73 -3.98 4.87
C SER A 119 7.81 -3.98 5.94
N ASN A 120 7.94 -5.08 6.68
CA ASN A 120 9.10 -5.27 7.57
C ASN A 120 10.43 -5.31 6.81
N SER A 121 10.44 -5.64 5.50
CA SER A 121 11.63 -5.55 4.64
C SER A 121 12.21 -4.13 4.55
N ALA A 122 11.41 -3.10 4.83
CA ALA A 122 11.86 -1.70 4.83
C ALA A 122 13.03 -1.41 5.78
N THR A 123 13.21 -2.24 6.81
CA THR A 123 14.24 -2.09 7.85
C THR A 123 15.41 -3.05 7.72
N LEU A 124 15.42 -3.92 6.73
CA LEU A 124 16.50 -4.88 6.52
C LEU A 124 17.80 -4.19 6.09
N PRO A 125 18.97 -4.81 6.38
CA PRO A 125 20.27 -4.30 5.95
C PRO A 125 20.40 -4.25 4.42
N GLN A 126 21.47 -3.60 3.92
CA GLN A 126 21.79 -3.47 2.50
C GLN A 126 20.74 -2.70 1.68
N LEU A 127 20.09 -1.69 2.32
CA LEU A 127 19.16 -0.81 1.65
C LEU A 127 19.84 -0.06 0.48
N ASN A 128 19.23 -0.10 -0.69
CA ASN A 128 19.62 0.73 -1.82
C ASN A 128 19.24 2.20 -1.56
N THR A 129 20.19 2.95 -0.98
CA THR A 129 19.95 4.33 -0.56
C THR A 129 19.85 5.30 -1.73
N GLU A 130 20.49 5.01 -2.85
CA GLU A 130 20.39 5.82 -4.07
C GLU A 130 18.96 5.76 -4.63
N LEU A 131 18.40 4.57 -4.76
CA LEU A 131 17.03 4.42 -5.23
C LEU A 131 16.00 5.03 -4.25
N VAL A 132 16.25 4.95 -2.93
CA VAL A 132 15.44 5.66 -1.93
C VAL A 132 15.54 7.18 -2.13
N ASP A 133 16.72 7.72 -2.42
CA ASP A 133 16.90 9.15 -2.65
C ASP A 133 16.14 9.63 -3.89
N ILE A 134 16.24 8.91 -5.00
CA ILE A 134 15.48 9.20 -6.22
C ILE A 134 13.96 9.26 -5.94
N MET A 135 13.43 8.26 -5.25
CA MET A 135 12.01 8.22 -4.91
C MET A 135 11.60 9.33 -3.93
N LEU A 136 12.30 9.42 -2.78
CA LEU A 136 11.83 10.18 -1.62
C LEU A 136 12.23 11.65 -1.64
N ASN A 137 13.40 12.00 -2.16
CA ASN A 137 13.95 13.35 -2.13
C ASN A 137 13.85 14.03 -3.50
N GLN A 138 14.24 13.37 -4.57
CA GLN A 138 14.13 13.91 -5.92
C GLN A 138 12.70 13.81 -6.45
N ASN A 139 11.96 12.78 -6.00
CA ASN A 139 10.57 12.52 -6.42
C ASN A 139 10.45 12.37 -7.94
N ASP A 140 11.43 11.72 -8.55
CA ASP A 140 11.52 11.51 -9.99
C ASP A 140 11.13 10.06 -10.33
N GLU A 141 9.90 9.88 -10.83
CA GLU A 141 9.41 8.55 -11.21
C GLU A 141 10.15 8.00 -12.43
N ASP A 142 10.45 8.84 -13.40
CA ASP A 142 11.11 8.40 -14.63
C ASP A 142 12.54 7.94 -14.34
N ALA A 143 13.26 8.66 -13.50
CA ALA A 143 14.59 8.25 -13.04
C ALA A 143 14.53 6.96 -12.20
N ALA A 144 13.57 6.81 -11.30
CA ALA A 144 13.40 5.61 -10.49
C ALA A 144 13.05 4.38 -11.35
N VAL A 145 12.17 4.55 -12.34
CA VAL A 145 11.81 3.51 -13.31
C VAL A 145 13.02 3.12 -14.16
N ALA A 146 13.79 4.10 -14.65
CA ALA A 146 15.01 3.84 -15.39
C ALA A 146 16.05 3.07 -14.57
N TYR A 147 16.24 3.47 -13.30
CA TYR A 147 17.10 2.74 -12.36
C TYR A 147 16.56 1.33 -12.10
N GLY A 148 15.24 1.18 -11.87
CA GLY A 148 14.60 -0.11 -11.66
C GLY A 148 14.89 -1.10 -12.80
N LYS A 149 14.85 -0.65 -14.05
CA LYS A 149 15.16 -1.48 -15.23
C LYS A 149 16.58 -2.06 -15.23
N THR A 150 17.50 -1.52 -14.44
CA THR A 150 18.86 -2.07 -14.29
C THR A 150 18.95 -3.19 -13.27
N LEU A 151 17.88 -3.40 -12.47
CA LEU A 151 17.84 -4.41 -11.40
C LEU A 151 17.17 -5.68 -11.91
N GLU A 152 17.93 -6.73 -12.12
CA GLU A 152 17.47 -8.02 -12.63
C GLU A 152 17.67 -9.14 -11.60
N GLY A 153 16.97 -10.27 -11.79
CA GLY A 153 17.07 -11.44 -10.93
C GLY A 153 16.88 -11.10 -9.46
N PRO A 154 17.73 -11.60 -8.56
CA PRO A 154 17.64 -11.32 -7.11
C PRO A 154 17.75 -9.83 -6.75
N ALA A 155 18.39 -8.99 -7.61
CA ALA A 155 18.54 -7.56 -7.37
C ALA A 155 17.20 -6.80 -7.38
N LYS A 156 16.13 -7.35 -7.97
CA LYS A 156 14.75 -6.80 -7.90
C LYS A 156 14.27 -6.60 -6.46
N TYR A 157 14.78 -7.41 -5.53
CA TYR A 157 14.47 -7.25 -4.11
C TYR A 157 14.91 -5.89 -3.54
N GLN A 158 15.99 -5.31 -4.08
CA GLN A 158 16.42 -3.96 -3.68
C GLN A 158 15.37 -2.90 -4.02
N ALA A 159 14.69 -3.01 -5.17
CA ALA A 159 13.60 -2.11 -5.54
C ALA A 159 12.40 -2.26 -4.58
N TYR A 160 12.05 -3.50 -4.23
CA TYR A 160 11.00 -3.77 -3.25
C TYR A 160 11.33 -3.16 -1.88
N GLN A 161 12.51 -3.46 -1.35
CA GLN A 161 12.96 -2.93 -0.07
C GLN A 161 13.02 -1.40 -0.06
N ALA A 162 13.64 -0.80 -1.08
CA ALA A 162 13.79 0.64 -1.21
C ALA A 162 12.40 1.34 -1.30
N SER A 163 11.47 0.80 -2.09
CA SER A 163 10.12 1.37 -2.21
C SER A 163 9.35 1.34 -0.89
N LYS A 164 9.45 0.24 -0.14
CA LYS A 164 8.81 0.10 1.18
C LYS A 164 9.46 0.97 2.27
N ASN A 165 10.78 1.18 2.19
CA ASN A 165 11.48 2.14 3.04
C ASN A 165 11.09 3.58 2.70
N ALA A 166 11.12 3.95 1.42
CA ALA A 166 10.80 5.29 0.97
C ALA A 166 9.38 5.71 1.36
N ILE A 167 8.37 4.84 1.14
CA ILE A 167 6.98 5.19 1.48
C ILE A 167 6.76 5.30 3.00
N ALA A 168 7.40 4.47 3.81
CA ALA A 168 7.33 4.60 5.28
C ALA A 168 7.96 5.92 5.77
N ARG A 169 9.08 6.32 5.17
CA ARG A 169 9.73 7.61 5.48
C ARG A 169 8.92 8.80 4.98
N TRP A 170 8.25 8.67 3.83
CA TRP A 170 7.34 9.68 3.33
C TRP A 170 6.16 9.91 4.27
N VAL A 171 5.50 8.85 4.73
CA VAL A 171 4.44 8.95 5.76
C VAL A 171 4.94 9.68 7.00
N ARG A 172 6.12 9.31 7.48
CA ARG A 172 6.72 9.94 8.67
C ARG A 172 6.99 11.43 8.48
N ARG A 173 7.34 11.88 7.26
CA ARG A 173 7.56 13.30 6.96
C ARG A 173 6.27 14.12 7.01
N TRP A 174 5.17 13.54 6.53
CA TRP A 174 3.92 14.28 6.32
C TRP A 174 2.89 14.08 7.44
N SER A 175 3.00 13.04 8.24
CA SER A 175 2.01 12.71 9.28
C SER A 175 1.76 13.86 10.27
N GLY A 176 2.80 14.58 10.69
CA GLY A 176 2.67 15.71 11.61
C GLY A 176 1.89 16.89 11.03
N SER A 177 2.18 17.28 9.78
CA SER A 177 1.47 18.39 9.11
C SER A 177 0.00 18.04 8.83
N TRP A 178 -0.30 16.78 8.50
CA TRP A 178 -1.66 16.34 8.27
C TRP A 178 -2.45 16.16 9.57
N ALA A 179 -1.77 15.74 10.64
CA ALA A 179 -2.38 15.67 11.97
C ALA A 179 -2.80 17.07 12.48
N ALA A 180 -2.00 18.12 12.21
CA ALA A 180 -2.36 19.50 12.53
C ALA A 180 -3.64 19.98 11.82
N ARG A 181 -4.03 19.32 10.73
CA ARG A 181 -5.28 19.56 9.99
C ARG A 181 -6.39 18.55 10.31
N GLY A 182 -6.15 17.68 11.29
CA GLY A 182 -7.12 16.71 11.80
C GLY A 182 -7.10 15.35 11.08
N VAL A 183 -6.17 15.11 10.15
CA VAL A 183 -6.03 13.81 9.46
C VAL A 183 -4.93 12.99 10.10
N ARG A 184 -5.27 11.81 10.61
CA ARG A 184 -4.28 10.89 11.20
C ARG A 184 -3.74 9.97 10.10
N MET A 185 -2.44 10.03 9.84
CA MET A 185 -1.78 9.16 8.87
C MET A 185 -0.76 8.26 9.56
N ASN A 186 -0.88 6.96 9.33
CA ASN A 186 0.03 5.94 9.86
C ASN A 186 0.50 4.98 8.77
N THR A 187 1.60 4.29 9.04
CA THR A 187 2.07 3.16 8.23
C THR A 187 2.12 1.90 9.06
N ILE A 188 1.83 0.77 8.43
CA ILE A 188 2.07 -0.56 8.99
C ILE A 188 3.13 -1.26 8.17
N ALA A 189 3.89 -2.13 8.82
CA ALA A 189 4.96 -2.92 8.22
C ALA A 189 4.69 -4.41 8.44
N PRO A 190 3.77 -5.02 7.67
CA PRO A 190 3.47 -6.43 7.79
C PRO A 190 4.73 -7.29 7.61
N GLY A 191 4.81 -8.37 8.36
CA GLY A 191 5.75 -9.47 8.15
C GLY A 191 5.26 -10.44 7.08
N ALA A 192 5.73 -11.68 7.14
CA ALA A 192 5.27 -12.76 6.30
C ALA A 192 3.78 -13.03 6.57
N THR A 193 2.93 -12.60 5.65
CA THR A 193 1.48 -12.72 5.73
C THR A 193 1.00 -13.62 4.60
N GLN A 194 0.19 -14.62 4.91
CA GLN A 194 -0.34 -15.56 3.92
C GLN A 194 -1.27 -14.82 2.94
N THR A 195 -0.78 -14.62 1.74
CA THR A 195 -1.44 -13.91 0.65
C THR A 195 -0.96 -14.47 -0.68
N GLU A 196 -1.72 -14.22 -1.75
CA GLU A 196 -1.31 -14.55 -3.12
C GLU A 196 0.11 -14.01 -3.47
N LEU A 197 0.44 -12.81 -2.98
CA LEU A 197 1.78 -12.23 -3.16
C LEU A 197 2.87 -13.05 -2.47
N MET A 198 2.59 -13.58 -1.26
CA MET A 198 3.52 -14.43 -0.53
C MET A 198 3.68 -15.79 -1.24
N ASP A 199 2.59 -16.39 -1.71
CA ASP A 199 2.62 -17.67 -2.42
C ASP A 199 3.45 -17.56 -3.71
N GLN A 200 3.31 -16.47 -4.46
CA GLN A 200 4.15 -16.17 -5.63
C GLN A 200 5.63 -16.04 -5.25
N GLY A 201 5.94 -15.38 -4.13
CA GLY A 201 7.29 -15.20 -3.64
C GLY A 201 7.96 -16.51 -3.20
N VAL A 202 7.20 -17.38 -2.55
CA VAL A 202 7.70 -18.72 -2.13
C VAL A 202 7.96 -19.62 -3.34
N ALA A 203 7.18 -19.49 -4.40
CA ALA A 203 7.34 -20.24 -5.64
C ALA A 203 8.50 -19.73 -6.52
N ASP A 204 8.97 -18.51 -6.30
CA ASP A 204 10.08 -17.91 -7.06
C ASP A 204 11.43 -18.33 -6.47
N PRO A 205 12.33 -19.00 -7.25
CA PRO A 205 13.62 -19.47 -6.73
C PRO A 205 14.52 -18.37 -6.18
N ASP A 206 14.49 -17.17 -6.78
CA ASP A 206 15.29 -16.03 -6.36
C ASP A 206 14.80 -15.43 -5.04
N PHE A 207 13.51 -15.53 -4.78
CA PHE A 207 12.88 -14.99 -3.58
C PHE A 207 12.82 -16.00 -2.43
N SER A 208 12.55 -17.26 -2.70
CA SER A 208 12.43 -18.32 -1.68
C SER A 208 13.70 -18.47 -0.84
N ALA A 209 14.89 -18.37 -1.47
CA ALA A 209 16.17 -18.41 -0.75
C ALA A 209 16.32 -17.26 0.27
N ASN A 210 15.81 -16.08 -0.03
CA ASN A 210 15.80 -14.94 0.89
C ASN A 210 14.80 -15.13 2.04
N MET A 211 13.69 -15.82 1.81
CA MET A 211 12.68 -16.10 2.83
C MET A 211 13.15 -17.08 3.89
N ILE A 212 13.93 -18.12 3.50
CA ILE A 212 14.49 -19.14 4.42
C ILE A 212 15.47 -18.51 5.41
N ASN A 213 16.21 -17.47 4.96
CA ASN A 213 17.23 -16.79 5.76
C ASN A 213 16.70 -15.54 6.47
N TYR A 214 15.38 -15.36 6.55
CA TYR A 214 14.78 -14.19 7.18
C TYR A 214 15.06 -14.19 8.69
N PRO A 215 15.58 -13.10 9.27
CA PRO A 215 15.99 -13.07 10.69
C PRO A 215 14.84 -13.06 11.69
N ILE A 216 13.60 -13.09 11.22
CA ILE A 216 12.40 -13.13 12.05
C ILE A 216 11.73 -14.49 11.83
N PRO A 217 11.38 -15.25 12.89
CA PRO A 217 10.63 -16.49 12.73
C PRO A 217 9.39 -16.24 11.89
N CYS A 218 9.35 -16.78 10.67
CA CYS A 218 8.19 -16.73 9.81
C CYS A 218 7.07 -17.61 10.36
N CYS A 219 6.35 -17.11 11.36
CA CYS A 219 4.97 -17.53 11.51
C CYS A 219 4.21 -16.86 10.36
N ILE A 220 3.94 -17.61 9.29
CA ILE A 220 3.03 -17.14 8.25
C ILE A 220 1.70 -16.90 8.94
N THR A 221 1.40 -15.63 9.18
CA THR A 221 0.20 -15.25 9.90
C THR A 221 -0.93 -15.08 8.89
N PRO A 222 -2.09 -15.71 9.06
CA PRO A 222 -3.25 -15.47 8.21
C PRO A 222 -3.55 -13.97 8.12
N ALA A 223 -3.89 -13.48 6.93
CA ALA A 223 -4.18 -12.05 6.71
C ALA A 223 -5.26 -11.52 7.67
N SER A 224 -6.23 -12.35 8.04
CA SER A 224 -7.26 -12.04 9.03
C SER A 224 -6.69 -11.79 10.44
N SER A 225 -5.66 -12.52 10.85
CA SER A 225 -5.07 -12.39 12.18
C SER A 225 -4.13 -11.18 12.31
N CYS A 226 -3.44 -10.81 11.23
CA CYS A 226 -2.63 -9.58 11.17
C CYS A 226 -3.51 -8.32 11.40
N LEU A 227 -4.74 -8.37 10.94
CA LEU A 227 -5.71 -7.27 11.03
C LEU A 227 -6.39 -7.13 12.37
N LEU A 228 -6.57 -8.24 13.12
CA LEU A 228 -7.13 -8.20 14.48
C LEU A 228 -6.29 -7.34 15.44
N MET A 229 -5.00 -7.17 15.17
CA MET A 229 -4.13 -6.29 15.95
C MET A 229 -4.16 -4.82 15.50
N ILE A 230 -4.63 -4.53 14.29
CA ILE A 230 -4.46 -3.22 13.65
C ILE A 230 -5.76 -2.41 13.65
N LEU A 231 -6.87 -3.00 13.29
CA LEU A 231 -8.14 -2.28 13.11
C LEU A 231 -8.75 -1.72 14.41
N PRO A 232 -8.74 -2.41 15.55
CA PRO A 232 -9.26 -1.83 16.80
C PRO A 232 -8.47 -0.59 17.23
N ARG A 233 -7.17 -0.53 16.89
CA ARG A 233 -6.30 0.61 17.23
C ARG A 233 -6.36 1.76 16.22
N LEU A 234 -6.79 1.51 14.99
CA LEU A 234 -7.01 2.56 13.98
C LEU A 234 -8.34 3.28 14.17
N LEU A 235 -9.36 2.55 14.66
CA LEU A 235 -10.70 3.08 14.90
C LEU A 235 -10.88 3.63 16.33
N CYS A 236 -10.01 3.25 17.28
CA CYS A 236 -10.09 3.57 18.72
C CYS A 236 -8.95 4.46 19.24
N PHE A 237 -8.59 5.54 18.56
CA PHE A 237 -7.88 6.63 19.20
C PHE A 237 -8.80 7.86 19.16
N CYS A 238 -9.64 7.96 20.19
CA CYS A 238 -10.16 9.25 20.68
C CYS A 238 -9.02 10.10 21.21
#